data_cb86545b59fb4927ae1abb79ca84c194
#
_entry.id   cb86545b59fb4927ae1abb79ca84c194
#
_cell.length_a   1.000
_cell.length_b   1.000
_cell.length_c   1.000
_cell.angle_alpha   90.00
_cell.angle_beta   90.00
_cell.angle_gamma   90.00
#
_symmetry.space_group_name_H-M   'P 1'
#
loop_
_entity.id
_entity.type
_entity.pdbx_description
1 polymer ?
#
loop_
_entity_poly.entity_id
_entity_poly.type
_entity_poly.pdbx_seq_one_letter_code
_entity_poly.pdbx_strand_id
1 'polypeptide(L)'
;MEDPQAPTQARLVVALDGPGSSGKSSVGAAAALKVGYRFCDTGLLYRAVTWLALARKVSASYPHAVRGLVDEVELAPDEQGRLARVLIDGVDHTEDVRGPAVDEAVSAISAIPELRLALLDRQRALATPGGIVMAGRDIGTVVLPDADLKIFLDASVEERARRRTNERDLDPAGAEAAAILAALRKRDELDSTRAVAPLRAATDARIISTDGNRFEDTVDAVVNAIRDAEARRAAEPEPSGASA
;
A
#
# COMPACT_ATOMS: atom_id res chain seq x y z
N MET A 1 17.92 -11.45 31.18
CA MET A 1 19.25 -10.88 30.93
C MET A 1 19.39 -10.95 29.41
N GLU A 2 18.96 -9.88 28.71
CA GLU A 2 19.10 -9.80 27.26
C GLU A 2 20.57 -9.54 26.93
N ASP A 3 21.09 -10.28 25.95
CA ASP A 3 22.46 -10.14 25.46
C ASP A 3 22.59 -8.80 24.70
N PRO A 4 23.43 -7.84 25.16
CA PRO A 4 23.52 -6.52 24.57
C PRO A 4 24.35 -6.45 23.27
N GLN A 5 24.69 -7.56 22.63
CA GLN A 5 25.57 -7.63 21.45
C GLN A 5 25.02 -8.41 20.26
N ALA A 6 23.73 -8.62 20.14
CA ALA A 6 23.19 -9.00 18.84
C ALA A 6 23.36 -7.80 17.88
N PRO A 7 24.02 -7.95 16.72
CA PRO A 7 24.15 -6.85 15.76
C PRO A 7 22.75 -6.36 15.43
N THR A 8 22.54 -5.07 15.57
CA THR A 8 21.25 -4.43 15.20
C THR A 8 21.08 -4.65 13.70
N GLN A 9 20.42 -5.74 13.33
CA GLN A 9 20.16 -6.06 11.93
C GLN A 9 19.44 -4.86 11.33
N ALA A 10 20.05 -4.23 10.33
CA ALA A 10 19.51 -3.05 9.69
C ALA A 10 18.15 -3.41 9.09
N ARG A 11 17.08 -2.94 9.73
CA ARG A 11 15.70 -3.25 9.35
C ARG A 11 15.41 -2.63 7.99
N LEU A 12 14.89 -3.44 7.05
CA LEU A 12 14.66 -3.05 5.68
C LEU A 12 13.45 -2.10 5.53
N VAL A 13 13.48 -1.33 4.47
CA VAL A 13 12.31 -0.66 3.89
C VAL A 13 11.80 -1.49 2.72
N VAL A 14 10.58 -2.00 2.83
CA VAL A 14 9.96 -2.91 1.86
C VAL A 14 8.82 -2.21 1.14
N ALA A 15 8.94 -2.08 -0.18
CA ALA A 15 7.86 -1.61 -1.05
C ALA A 15 7.00 -2.79 -1.52
N LEU A 16 5.69 -2.72 -1.31
CA LEU A 16 4.73 -3.76 -1.69
C LEU A 16 3.66 -3.19 -2.61
N ASP A 17 3.83 -3.34 -3.91
CA ASP A 17 2.93 -2.81 -4.92
C ASP A 17 2.02 -3.87 -5.55
N GLY A 18 1.01 -3.45 -6.28
CA GLY A 18 0.12 -4.32 -7.04
C GLY A 18 -1.28 -3.73 -7.23
N PRO A 19 -2.14 -4.34 -8.05
CA PRO A 19 -3.48 -3.84 -8.36
C PRO A 19 -4.45 -3.89 -7.16
N GLY A 20 -5.62 -3.29 -7.31
CA GLY A 20 -6.70 -3.34 -6.31
C GLY A 20 -7.12 -4.78 -6.00
N SER A 21 -7.36 -5.10 -4.73
CA SER A 21 -7.78 -6.44 -4.28
C SER A 21 -6.78 -7.58 -4.60
N SER A 22 -5.48 -7.28 -4.82
CA SER A 22 -4.44 -8.33 -4.95
C SER A 22 -3.98 -8.91 -3.61
N GLY A 23 -4.55 -8.45 -2.49
CA GLY A 23 -4.21 -8.93 -1.14
C GLY A 23 -3.11 -8.14 -0.43
N LYS A 24 -2.59 -7.06 -1.01
CA LYS A 24 -1.47 -6.28 -0.43
C LYS A 24 -1.67 -5.87 1.02
N SER A 25 -2.85 -5.35 1.35
CA SER A 25 -3.11 -4.83 2.71
C SER A 25 -3.13 -5.96 3.73
N SER A 26 -3.82 -7.06 3.44
CA SER A 26 -3.93 -8.21 4.35
C SER A 26 -2.64 -9.03 4.42
N VAL A 27 -2.07 -9.38 3.26
CA VAL A 27 -0.82 -10.15 3.16
C VAL A 27 0.35 -9.34 3.71
N GLY A 28 0.46 -8.05 3.33
CA GLY A 28 1.53 -7.18 3.80
C GLY A 28 1.51 -6.96 5.31
N ALA A 29 0.31 -6.78 5.89
CA ALA A 29 0.16 -6.65 7.34
C ALA A 29 0.55 -7.94 8.07
N ALA A 30 0.09 -9.10 7.59
CA ALA A 30 0.42 -10.39 8.19
C ALA A 30 1.92 -10.72 8.07
N ALA A 31 2.53 -10.44 6.91
CA ALA A 31 3.95 -10.64 6.71
C ALA A 31 4.80 -9.71 7.59
N ALA A 32 4.45 -8.43 7.66
CA ALA A 32 5.12 -7.46 8.52
C ALA A 32 5.09 -7.89 10.00
N LEU A 33 3.94 -8.34 10.48
CA LEU A 33 3.80 -8.87 11.85
C LEU A 33 4.74 -10.07 12.10
N LYS A 34 4.80 -11.02 11.14
CA LYS A 34 5.67 -12.22 11.27
C LYS A 34 7.18 -11.90 11.33
N VAL A 35 7.61 -10.78 10.71
CA VAL A 35 9.02 -10.36 10.72
C VAL A 35 9.30 -9.23 11.72
N GLY A 36 8.30 -8.79 12.50
CA GLY A 36 8.45 -7.72 13.48
C GLY A 36 8.62 -6.33 12.86
N TYR A 37 8.09 -6.11 11.66
CA TYR A 37 8.10 -4.83 10.96
C TYR A 37 6.78 -4.07 11.17
N ARG A 38 6.85 -2.75 11.04
CA ARG A 38 5.64 -1.92 10.92
C ARG A 38 4.98 -2.17 9.56
N PHE A 39 3.69 -1.91 9.47
CA PHE A 39 2.94 -1.96 8.21
C PHE A 39 2.25 -0.62 7.95
N CYS A 40 2.26 -0.17 6.70
CA CYS A 40 1.54 1.02 6.26
C CYS A 40 0.80 0.76 4.93
N ASP A 41 -0.51 0.92 4.94
CA ASP A 41 -1.32 0.98 3.70
C ASP A 41 -1.47 2.43 3.26
N THR A 42 -0.63 2.87 2.32
CA THR A 42 -0.69 4.26 1.81
C THR A 42 -1.97 4.58 1.07
N GLY A 43 -2.70 3.57 0.60
CA GLY A 43 -4.01 3.76 -0.02
C GLY A 43 -5.02 4.42 0.92
N LEU A 44 -4.84 4.27 2.24
CA LEU A 44 -5.69 4.94 3.23
C LEU A 44 -5.55 6.46 3.20
N LEU A 45 -4.37 7.02 2.91
CA LEU A 45 -4.20 8.47 2.74
C LEU A 45 -5.06 9.01 1.59
N TYR A 46 -5.02 8.34 0.45
CA TYR A 46 -5.83 8.74 -0.71
C TYR A 46 -7.34 8.57 -0.44
N ARG A 47 -7.72 7.51 0.26
CA ARG A 47 -9.09 7.27 0.68
C ARG A 47 -9.59 8.34 1.65
N ALA A 48 -8.77 8.73 2.61
CA ALA A 48 -9.10 9.76 3.58
C ALA A 48 -9.34 11.12 2.88
N VAL A 49 -8.42 11.54 2.00
CA VAL A 49 -8.62 12.75 1.20
C VAL A 49 -9.86 12.64 0.31
N THR A 50 -10.14 11.46 -0.26
CA THR A 50 -11.33 11.24 -1.08
C THR A 50 -12.61 11.37 -0.25
N TRP A 51 -12.67 10.73 0.91
CA TRP A 51 -13.81 10.84 1.82
C TRP A 51 -14.06 12.29 2.22
N LEU A 52 -13.01 13.00 2.61
CA LEU A 52 -13.10 14.40 3.02
C LEU A 52 -13.55 15.30 1.87
N ALA A 53 -13.04 15.06 0.64
CA ALA A 53 -13.49 15.78 -0.55
C ALA A 53 -14.98 15.56 -0.84
N LEU A 54 -15.46 14.31 -0.71
CA LEU A 54 -16.88 13.98 -0.85
C LEU A 54 -17.73 14.67 0.22
N ALA A 55 -17.31 14.58 1.49
CA ALA A 55 -18.00 15.20 2.62
C ALA A 55 -18.14 16.72 2.47
N ARG A 56 -17.09 17.37 1.94
CA ARG A 56 -17.07 18.84 1.71
C ARG A 56 -17.53 19.24 0.30
N LYS A 57 -17.95 18.29 -0.53
CA LYS A 57 -18.39 18.53 -1.93
C LYS A 57 -17.30 19.20 -2.79
N VAL A 58 -16.03 18.87 -2.53
CA VAL A 58 -14.88 19.33 -3.31
C VAL A 58 -14.71 18.41 -4.51
N SER A 59 -14.87 18.94 -5.73
CA SER A 59 -14.70 18.17 -6.96
C SER A 59 -13.24 17.93 -7.29
N ALA A 60 -12.94 16.77 -7.90
CA ALA A 60 -11.63 16.46 -8.48
C ALA A 60 -11.18 17.48 -9.56
N SER A 61 -12.10 18.24 -10.11
CA SER A 61 -11.82 19.33 -11.06
C SER A 61 -11.14 20.56 -10.41
N TYR A 62 -11.00 20.57 -9.10
CA TYR A 62 -10.33 21.61 -8.34
C TYR A 62 -9.09 21.08 -7.61
N PRO A 63 -7.97 20.78 -8.30
CA PRO A 63 -6.79 20.11 -7.75
C PRO A 63 -6.21 20.79 -6.50
N HIS A 64 -6.14 22.12 -6.50
CA HIS A 64 -5.63 22.88 -5.35
C HIS A 64 -6.52 22.77 -4.11
N ALA A 65 -7.85 22.73 -4.30
CA ALA A 65 -8.78 22.53 -3.18
C ALA A 65 -8.62 21.10 -2.60
N VAL A 66 -8.50 20.08 -3.46
CA VAL A 66 -8.25 18.69 -3.03
C VAL A 66 -6.91 18.58 -2.31
N ARG A 67 -5.85 19.21 -2.83
CA ARG A 67 -4.52 19.22 -2.18
C ARG A 67 -4.59 19.86 -0.80
N GLY A 68 -5.38 20.90 -0.60
CA GLY A 68 -5.56 21.59 0.69
C GLY A 68 -6.13 20.70 1.79
N LEU A 69 -6.82 19.59 1.45
CA LEU A 69 -7.39 18.66 2.42
C LEU A 69 -6.34 17.72 3.05
N VAL A 70 -5.15 17.64 2.48
CA VAL A 70 -4.10 16.73 2.94
C VAL A 70 -3.68 16.99 4.38
N ASP A 71 -3.64 18.26 4.80
CA ASP A 71 -3.14 18.68 6.10
C ASP A 71 -4.05 18.25 7.28
N GLU A 72 -5.29 17.89 6.98
CA GLU A 72 -6.28 17.45 7.97
C GLU A 72 -6.28 15.92 8.15
N VAL A 73 -5.54 15.18 7.30
CA VAL A 73 -5.52 13.72 7.29
C VAL A 73 -4.25 13.20 7.96
N GLU A 74 -4.42 12.23 8.85
CA GLU A 74 -3.31 11.54 9.52
C GLU A 74 -3.53 10.02 9.52
N LEU A 75 -2.44 9.24 9.37
CA LEU A 75 -2.44 7.81 9.66
C LEU A 75 -1.89 7.58 11.06
N ALA A 76 -2.66 6.91 11.89
CA ALA A 76 -2.29 6.53 13.23
C ALA A 76 -2.11 5.01 13.37
N PRO A 77 -1.28 4.56 14.34
CA PRO A 77 -1.16 3.14 14.63
C PRO A 77 -2.46 2.58 15.22
N ASP A 78 -2.77 1.34 14.84
CA ASP A 78 -3.78 0.52 15.51
C ASP A 78 -3.17 -0.23 16.71
N GLU A 79 -3.96 -1.09 17.36
CA GLU A 79 -3.54 -1.88 18.52
C GLU A 79 -2.36 -2.84 18.21
N GLN A 80 -2.16 -3.19 16.94
CA GLN A 80 -1.03 -4.01 16.49
C GLN A 80 0.15 -3.20 15.96
N GLY A 81 0.11 -1.85 16.09
CA GLY A 81 1.16 -0.95 15.62
C GLY A 81 1.18 -0.74 14.10
N ARG A 82 0.15 -1.19 13.36
CA ARG A 82 0.01 -0.94 11.93
C ARG A 82 -0.52 0.48 11.72
N LEU A 83 0.04 1.22 10.75
CA LEU A 83 -0.49 2.52 10.32
C LEU A 83 -1.75 2.30 9.47
N ALA A 84 -2.84 1.97 10.15
CA ALA A 84 -4.10 1.50 9.56
C ALA A 84 -5.34 2.26 10.07
N ARG A 85 -5.18 3.16 11.03
CA ARG A 85 -6.22 4.08 11.47
C ARG A 85 -6.12 5.39 10.71
N VAL A 86 -7.27 5.94 10.34
CA VAL A 86 -7.39 7.23 9.65
C VAL A 86 -8.01 8.24 10.60
N LEU A 87 -7.26 9.28 10.93
CA LEU A 87 -7.77 10.42 11.69
C LEU A 87 -7.96 11.60 10.74
N ILE A 88 -9.09 12.29 10.86
CA ILE A 88 -9.39 13.55 10.15
C ILE A 88 -9.82 14.55 11.22
N ASP A 89 -9.09 15.66 11.34
CA ASP A 89 -9.25 16.62 12.43
C ASP A 89 -9.25 15.94 13.82
N GLY A 90 -8.43 14.89 14.00
CA GLY A 90 -8.32 14.12 15.23
C GLY A 90 -9.46 13.11 15.49
N VAL A 91 -10.45 13.03 14.62
CA VAL A 91 -11.56 12.07 14.72
C VAL A 91 -11.29 10.83 13.88
N ASP A 92 -11.60 9.64 14.41
CA ASP A 92 -11.40 8.37 13.72
C ASP A 92 -12.47 8.14 12.64
N HIS A 93 -12.02 8.05 11.40
CA HIS A 93 -12.83 7.79 10.20
C HIS A 93 -12.39 6.51 9.46
N THR A 94 -11.72 5.60 10.15
CA THR A 94 -11.12 4.38 9.54
C THR A 94 -12.12 3.53 8.77
N GLU A 95 -13.34 3.39 9.27
CA GLU A 95 -14.39 2.65 8.57
C GLU A 95 -15.05 3.48 7.46
N ASP A 96 -15.23 4.77 7.69
CA ASP A 96 -15.90 5.66 6.72
C ASP A 96 -15.16 5.72 5.39
N VAL A 97 -13.81 5.73 5.43
CA VAL A 97 -12.97 5.80 4.23
C VAL A 97 -12.99 4.52 3.39
N ARG A 98 -13.64 3.46 3.87
CA ARG A 98 -13.80 2.17 3.17
C ARG A 98 -15.16 2.04 2.44
N GLY A 99 -15.99 3.07 2.53
CA GLY A 99 -17.33 3.07 1.95
C GLY A 99 -17.36 3.03 0.41
N PRO A 100 -18.47 2.57 -0.19
CA PRO A 100 -18.65 2.45 -1.65
C PRO A 100 -18.41 3.75 -2.42
N ALA A 101 -18.87 4.89 -1.90
CA ALA A 101 -18.67 6.19 -2.53
C ALA A 101 -17.17 6.57 -2.64
N VAL A 102 -16.36 6.20 -1.63
CA VAL A 102 -14.92 6.38 -1.69
C VAL A 102 -14.29 5.42 -2.70
N ASP A 103 -14.74 4.16 -2.76
CA ASP A 103 -14.27 3.18 -3.74
C ASP A 103 -14.46 3.68 -5.18
N GLU A 104 -15.58 4.35 -5.46
CA GLU A 104 -15.91 4.91 -6.78
C GLU A 104 -15.05 6.12 -7.13
N ALA A 105 -14.82 7.03 -6.18
CA ALA A 105 -14.16 8.32 -6.43
C ALA A 105 -12.64 8.28 -6.29
N VAL A 106 -12.07 7.33 -5.54
CA VAL A 106 -10.65 7.34 -5.15
C VAL A 106 -9.69 7.31 -6.32
N SER A 107 -10.02 6.64 -7.42
CA SER A 107 -9.13 6.58 -8.60
C SER A 107 -8.98 7.96 -9.26
N ALA A 108 -10.07 8.70 -9.40
CA ALA A 108 -10.05 10.06 -9.95
C ALA A 108 -9.28 11.03 -9.04
N ILE A 109 -9.55 10.99 -7.73
CA ILE A 109 -8.86 11.86 -6.75
C ILE A 109 -7.37 11.49 -6.67
N SER A 110 -7.02 10.21 -6.62
CA SER A 110 -5.61 9.78 -6.53
C SER A 110 -4.79 10.01 -7.81
N ALA A 111 -5.43 10.32 -8.93
CA ALA A 111 -4.75 10.69 -10.17
C ALA A 111 -4.28 12.16 -10.18
N ILE A 112 -4.75 13.00 -9.26
CA ILE A 112 -4.41 14.43 -9.18
C ILE A 112 -2.92 14.59 -8.82
N PRO A 113 -2.09 15.21 -9.71
CA PRO A 113 -0.65 15.35 -9.48
C PRO A 113 -0.31 16.13 -8.21
N GLU A 114 -1.04 17.22 -7.93
CA GLU A 114 -0.81 18.10 -6.78
C GLU A 114 -1.07 17.35 -5.46
N LEU A 115 -2.08 16.47 -5.42
CA LEU A 115 -2.34 15.61 -4.28
C LEU A 115 -1.20 14.61 -4.08
N ARG A 116 -0.76 13.96 -5.15
CA ARG A 116 0.32 12.98 -5.08
C ARG A 116 1.61 13.59 -4.57
N LEU A 117 1.95 14.79 -5.08
CA LEU A 117 3.13 15.52 -4.62
C LEU A 117 3.03 15.88 -3.13
N ALA A 118 1.87 16.36 -2.66
CA ALA A 118 1.66 16.69 -1.25
C ALA A 118 1.75 15.48 -0.31
N LEU A 119 1.35 14.29 -0.79
CA LEU A 119 1.44 13.05 0.00
C LEU A 119 2.84 12.40 -0.05
N LEU A 120 3.68 12.73 -1.03
CA LEU A 120 4.96 12.05 -1.27
C LEU A 120 5.90 12.15 -0.07
N ASP A 121 6.13 13.37 0.44
CA ASP A 121 7.02 13.59 1.58
C ASP A 121 6.49 12.96 2.87
N ARG A 122 5.17 12.95 3.06
CA ARG A 122 4.52 12.28 4.20
C ARG A 122 4.74 10.76 4.14
N GLN A 123 4.56 10.15 2.96
CA GLN A 123 4.80 8.72 2.78
C GLN A 123 6.28 8.37 3.03
N ARG A 124 7.21 9.17 2.53
CA ARG A 124 8.65 8.99 2.76
C ARG A 124 9.02 9.10 4.23
N ALA A 125 8.47 10.08 4.93
CA ALA A 125 8.69 10.28 6.37
C ALA A 125 8.24 9.06 7.19
N LEU A 126 7.14 8.38 6.82
CA LEU A 126 6.69 7.16 7.47
C LEU A 126 7.69 5.99 7.30
N ALA A 127 8.47 5.98 6.23
CA ALA A 127 9.46 4.93 5.94
C ALA A 127 10.82 5.19 6.60
N THR A 128 11.17 6.45 6.91
CA THR A 128 12.50 6.86 7.41
C THR A 128 13.05 6.02 8.57
N PRO A 129 12.24 5.61 9.58
CA PRO A 129 12.76 4.79 10.68
C PRO A 129 13.17 3.37 10.27
N GLY A 130 12.91 2.93 9.03
CA GLY A 130 13.12 1.55 8.59
C GLY A 130 12.18 0.53 9.26
N GLY A 131 12.41 -0.75 9.01
CA GLY A 131 11.59 -1.82 9.56
C GLY A 131 10.10 -1.69 9.19
N ILE A 132 9.82 -1.46 7.92
CA ILE A 132 8.47 -1.19 7.45
C ILE A 132 8.16 -1.92 6.13
N VAL A 133 6.95 -2.46 6.03
CA VAL A 133 6.33 -2.88 4.77
C VAL A 133 5.30 -1.81 4.39
N MET A 134 5.54 -1.11 3.30
CA MET A 134 4.67 -0.05 2.79
C MET A 134 3.94 -0.54 1.55
N ALA A 135 2.62 -0.59 1.61
CA ALA A 135 1.76 -1.07 0.53
C ALA A 135 1.14 0.07 -0.28
N GLY A 136 1.11 -0.07 -1.63
CA GLY A 136 0.51 0.92 -2.52
C GLY A 136 0.36 0.48 -3.97
N ARG A 137 0.64 1.40 -4.90
CA ARG A 137 0.58 1.21 -6.35
C ARG A 137 1.88 1.57 -7.05
N ASP A 138 2.65 2.43 -6.44
CA ASP A 138 3.83 3.07 -6.98
C ASP A 138 4.90 3.29 -5.90
N ILE A 139 4.87 2.47 -4.86
CA ILE A 139 5.80 2.60 -3.73
C ILE A 139 7.23 2.36 -4.23
N GLY A 140 7.50 1.23 -4.89
CA GLY A 140 8.83 0.89 -5.38
C GLY A 140 9.25 1.62 -6.65
N THR A 141 8.34 2.36 -7.30
CA THR A 141 8.66 3.10 -8.54
C THR A 141 8.79 4.60 -8.34
N VAL A 142 8.07 5.19 -7.36
CA VAL A 142 7.99 6.65 -7.16
C VAL A 142 8.20 7.06 -5.71
N VAL A 143 7.52 6.43 -4.77
CA VAL A 143 7.57 6.86 -3.36
C VAL A 143 8.92 6.51 -2.74
N LEU A 144 9.34 5.26 -2.88
CA LEU A 144 10.57 4.68 -2.32
C LEU A 144 11.35 3.95 -3.43
N PRO A 145 11.87 4.67 -4.43
CA PRO A 145 12.58 4.06 -5.56
C PRO A 145 13.85 3.32 -5.12
N ASP A 146 14.39 3.67 -3.95
CA ASP A 146 15.59 3.06 -3.35
C ASP A 146 15.22 2.11 -2.19
N ALA A 147 13.99 1.58 -2.15
CA ALA A 147 13.59 0.58 -1.16
C ALA A 147 14.49 -0.66 -1.22
N ASP A 148 14.87 -1.18 -0.04
CA ASP A 148 15.79 -2.34 0.08
C ASP A 148 15.23 -3.61 -0.56
N LEU A 149 13.90 -3.72 -0.59
CA LEU A 149 13.17 -4.81 -1.26
C LEU A 149 11.91 -4.26 -1.91
N LYS A 150 11.69 -4.62 -3.17
CA LYS A 150 10.48 -4.30 -3.90
C LYS A 150 9.75 -5.59 -4.27
N ILE A 151 8.48 -5.65 -3.93
CA ILE A 151 7.60 -6.79 -4.23
C ILE A 151 6.39 -6.25 -5.00
N PHE A 152 6.00 -6.97 -6.03
CA PHE A 152 4.76 -6.71 -6.74
C PHE A 152 3.84 -7.93 -6.60
N LEU A 153 2.71 -7.76 -5.87
CA LEU A 153 1.68 -8.79 -5.77
C LEU A 153 0.77 -8.69 -6.98
N ASP A 154 0.86 -9.69 -7.83
CA ASP A 154 0.03 -9.80 -9.04
C ASP A 154 -1.10 -10.81 -8.85
N ALA A 155 -2.26 -10.49 -9.43
CA ALA A 155 -3.42 -11.38 -9.49
C ALA A 155 -4.28 -11.01 -10.69
N SER A 156 -4.83 -12.01 -11.37
CA SER A 156 -5.80 -11.79 -12.44
C SER A 156 -7.00 -10.99 -11.94
N VAL A 157 -7.59 -10.19 -12.81
CA VAL A 157 -8.76 -9.39 -12.42
C VAL A 157 -9.95 -10.26 -12.03
N GLU A 158 -10.06 -11.45 -12.64
CA GLU A 158 -11.07 -12.46 -12.34
C GLU A 158 -10.91 -13.00 -10.92
N GLU A 159 -9.69 -13.35 -10.52
CA GLU A 159 -9.41 -13.85 -9.17
C GLU A 159 -9.68 -12.75 -8.12
N ARG A 160 -9.29 -11.52 -8.40
CA ARG A 160 -9.55 -10.38 -7.50
C ARG A 160 -11.06 -10.07 -7.38
N ALA A 161 -11.80 -10.20 -8.47
CA ALA A 161 -13.26 -10.07 -8.46
C ALA A 161 -13.90 -11.19 -7.64
N ARG A 162 -13.46 -12.45 -7.84
CA ARG A 162 -13.93 -13.60 -7.07
C ARG A 162 -13.72 -13.40 -5.56
N ARG A 163 -12.50 -12.96 -5.16
CA ARG A 163 -12.20 -12.65 -3.74
C ARG A 163 -13.14 -11.59 -3.19
N ARG A 164 -13.32 -10.49 -3.92
CA ARG A 164 -14.18 -9.38 -3.50
C ARG A 164 -15.67 -9.75 -3.40
N THR A 165 -16.12 -10.64 -4.29
CA THR A 165 -17.48 -11.19 -4.28
C THR A 165 -17.68 -12.05 -3.03
N ASN A 166 -16.72 -12.93 -2.73
CA ASN A 166 -16.76 -13.77 -1.52
C ASN A 166 -16.69 -12.95 -0.22
N GLU A 167 -15.82 -11.93 -0.15
CA GLU A 167 -15.72 -11.02 1.00
C GLU A 167 -17.02 -10.28 1.32
N ARG A 168 -17.88 -10.10 0.31
CA ARG A 168 -19.18 -9.44 0.45
C ARG A 168 -20.36 -10.41 0.56
N ASP A 169 -20.10 -11.71 0.58
CA ASP A 169 -21.09 -12.77 0.62
C ASP A 169 -22.14 -12.66 -0.51
N LEU A 170 -21.68 -12.34 -1.74
CA LEU A 170 -22.51 -12.14 -2.92
C LEU A 170 -22.53 -13.39 -3.80
N ASP A 171 -23.59 -13.55 -4.59
CA ASP A 171 -23.69 -14.63 -5.59
C ASP A 171 -22.63 -14.46 -6.69
N PRO A 172 -21.69 -15.43 -6.87
CA PRO A 172 -20.66 -15.36 -7.89
C PRO A 172 -21.20 -15.27 -9.34
N ALA A 173 -22.42 -15.75 -9.59
CA ALA A 173 -23.09 -15.67 -10.89
C ALA A 173 -24.01 -14.45 -11.02
N GLY A 174 -24.13 -13.64 -9.96
CA GLY A 174 -25.04 -12.52 -9.89
C GLY A 174 -24.55 -11.26 -10.61
N ALA A 175 -25.46 -10.32 -10.83
CA ALA A 175 -25.18 -9.04 -11.44
C ALA A 175 -24.16 -8.21 -10.64
N GLU A 176 -24.15 -8.34 -9.31
CA GLU A 176 -23.22 -7.64 -8.42
C GLU A 176 -21.77 -8.13 -8.61
N ALA A 177 -21.57 -9.44 -8.79
CA ALA A 177 -20.24 -10.00 -9.11
C ALA A 177 -19.72 -9.48 -10.47
N ALA A 178 -20.59 -9.41 -11.48
CA ALA A 178 -20.25 -8.82 -12.78
C ALA A 178 -19.91 -7.32 -12.66
N ALA A 179 -20.63 -6.58 -11.83
CA ALA A 179 -20.33 -5.17 -11.55
C ALA A 179 -18.99 -4.98 -10.84
N ILE A 180 -18.66 -5.84 -9.87
CA ILE A 180 -17.35 -5.84 -9.19
C ILE A 180 -16.22 -6.06 -10.20
N LEU A 181 -16.35 -7.05 -11.09
CA LEU A 181 -15.34 -7.32 -12.13
C LEU A 181 -15.14 -6.11 -13.06
N ALA A 182 -16.25 -5.52 -13.53
CA ALA A 182 -16.20 -4.33 -14.38
C ALA A 182 -15.54 -3.14 -13.68
N ALA A 183 -15.87 -2.92 -12.40
CA ALA A 183 -15.28 -1.85 -11.58
C ALA A 183 -13.77 -2.06 -11.37
N LEU A 184 -13.31 -3.29 -11.13
CA LEU A 184 -11.89 -3.59 -10.99
C LEU A 184 -11.14 -3.38 -12.30
N ARG A 185 -11.67 -3.81 -13.45
CA ARG A 185 -11.06 -3.56 -14.77
C ARG A 185 -10.91 -2.07 -15.06
N LYS A 186 -11.97 -1.29 -14.83
CA LYS A 186 -11.93 0.16 -14.99
C LYS A 186 -10.90 0.81 -14.08
N ARG A 187 -10.81 0.36 -12.84
CA ARG A 187 -9.84 0.87 -11.87
C ARG A 187 -8.40 0.56 -12.29
N ASP A 188 -8.13 -0.65 -12.74
CA ASP A 188 -6.80 -1.06 -13.20
C ASP A 188 -6.37 -0.23 -14.43
N GLU A 189 -7.29 0.01 -15.37
CA GLU A 189 -7.03 0.88 -16.51
C GLU A 189 -6.67 2.29 -16.04
N LEU A 190 -7.45 2.89 -15.15
CA LEU A 190 -7.17 4.22 -14.62
C LEU A 190 -5.83 4.27 -13.85
N ASP A 191 -5.55 3.27 -13.01
CA ASP A 191 -4.32 3.21 -12.22
C ASP A 191 -3.07 3.00 -13.12
N SER A 192 -3.17 2.21 -14.20
CA SER A 192 -2.04 1.89 -15.09
C SER A 192 -1.80 2.93 -16.19
N THR A 193 -2.82 3.68 -16.61
CA THR A 193 -2.70 4.67 -17.70
C THR A 193 -2.57 6.12 -17.21
N ARG A 194 -2.65 6.36 -15.90
CA ARG A 194 -2.49 7.73 -15.38
C ARG A 194 -1.11 8.29 -15.72
N ALA A 195 -1.06 9.59 -16.05
CA ALA A 195 0.15 10.26 -16.49
C ALA A 195 1.26 10.34 -15.42
N VAL A 196 0.85 10.39 -14.14
CA VAL A 196 1.78 10.50 -12.99
C VAL A 196 1.71 9.22 -12.16
N ALA A 197 2.86 8.59 -11.92
CA ALA A 197 3.02 7.41 -11.08
C ALA A 197 2.06 6.24 -11.45
N PRO A 198 2.08 5.77 -12.72
CA PRO A 198 1.22 4.66 -13.15
C PRO A 198 1.51 3.39 -12.34
N LEU A 199 0.48 2.57 -12.14
CA LEU A 199 0.62 1.25 -11.56
C LEU A 199 1.46 0.37 -12.49
N ARG A 200 2.65 0.03 -12.06
CA ARG A 200 3.54 -0.93 -12.73
C ARG A 200 4.53 -1.53 -11.74
N ALA A 201 5.01 -2.73 -12.01
CA ALA A 201 6.11 -3.30 -11.25
C ALA A 201 7.39 -2.47 -11.48
N ALA A 202 8.18 -2.25 -10.44
CA ALA A 202 9.53 -1.74 -10.58
C ALA A 202 10.39 -2.80 -11.31
N THR A 203 11.42 -2.37 -12.04
CA THR A 203 12.26 -3.27 -12.85
C THR A 203 13.01 -4.30 -12.01
N ASP A 204 13.28 -3.97 -10.76
CA ASP A 204 13.95 -4.79 -9.75
C ASP A 204 12.97 -5.43 -8.76
N ALA A 205 11.66 -5.33 -8.99
CA ALA A 205 10.66 -5.93 -8.12
C ALA A 205 10.57 -7.46 -8.29
N ARG A 206 10.48 -8.15 -7.15
CA ARG A 206 10.09 -9.57 -7.12
C ARG A 206 8.59 -9.68 -7.35
N ILE A 207 8.18 -10.29 -8.46
CA ILE A 207 6.76 -10.52 -8.76
C ILE A 207 6.31 -11.80 -8.06
N ILE A 208 5.22 -11.70 -7.30
CA ILE A 208 4.58 -12.84 -6.63
C ILE A 208 3.13 -12.92 -7.16
N SER A 209 2.84 -13.97 -7.93
CA SER A 209 1.46 -14.27 -8.33
C SER A 209 0.69 -14.81 -7.13
N THR A 210 -0.54 -14.33 -6.98
CA THR A 210 -1.42 -14.77 -5.89
C THR A 210 -2.63 -15.57 -6.38
N ASP A 211 -2.72 -15.83 -7.70
CA ASP A 211 -3.82 -16.61 -8.29
C ASP A 211 -3.78 -18.04 -7.77
N GLY A 212 -4.91 -18.50 -7.26
CA GLY A 212 -5.04 -19.85 -6.74
C GLY A 212 -4.31 -20.13 -5.42
N ASN A 213 -3.53 -19.20 -4.90
CA ASN A 213 -2.82 -19.38 -3.65
C ASN A 213 -3.77 -19.25 -2.45
N ARG A 214 -3.50 -20.02 -1.40
CA ARG A 214 -4.08 -19.74 -0.08
C ARG A 214 -3.43 -18.47 0.47
N PHE A 215 -4.13 -17.82 1.39
CA PHE A 215 -3.63 -16.60 2.04
C PHE A 215 -2.25 -16.83 2.69
N GLU A 216 -2.12 -17.90 3.46
CA GLU A 216 -0.90 -18.26 4.18
C GLU A 216 0.29 -18.49 3.25
N ASP A 217 0.08 -19.14 2.10
CA ASP A 217 1.15 -19.41 1.11
C ASP A 217 1.70 -18.08 0.55
N THR A 218 0.83 -17.10 0.31
CA THR A 218 1.25 -15.77 -0.16
C THR A 218 1.97 -14.99 0.95
N VAL A 219 1.48 -15.07 2.19
CA VAL A 219 2.15 -14.45 3.35
C VAL A 219 3.55 -15.02 3.51
N ASP A 220 3.70 -16.33 3.46
CA ASP A 220 5.00 -17.01 3.61
C ASP A 220 5.96 -16.67 2.45
N ALA A 221 5.46 -16.51 1.22
CA ALA A 221 6.27 -16.05 0.09
C ALA A 221 6.82 -14.62 0.32
N VAL A 222 6.01 -13.71 0.86
CA VAL A 222 6.45 -12.35 1.21
C VAL A 222 7.44 -12.37 2.37
N VAL A 223 7.18 -13.14 3.44
CA VAL A 223 8.09 -13.31 4.59
C VAL A 223 9.44 -13.85 4.13
N ASN A 224 9.45 -14.89 3.30
CA ASN A 224 10.69 -15.46 2.77
C ASN A 224 11.46 -14.43 1.92
N ALA A 225 10.76 -13.64 1.09
CA ALA A 225 11.40 -12.57 0.33
C ALA A 225 12.08 -11.52 1.23
N ILE A 226 11.46 -11.16 2.34
CA ILE A 226 12.02 -10.22 3.32
C ILE A 226 13.26 -10.83 4.00
N ARG A 227 13.16 -12.06 4.48
CA ARG A 227 14.28 -12.76 5.14
C ARG A 227 15.47 -12.98 4.21
N ASP A 228 15.22 -13.32 2.93
CA ASP A 228 16.26 -13.44 1.91
C ASP A 228 16.97 -12.08 1.69
N ALA A 229 16.24 -10.97 1.71
CA ALA A 229 16.82 -9.64 1.56
C ALA A 229 17.62 -9.21 2.80
N GLU A 230 17.12 -9.51 4.01
CA GLU A 230 17.85 -9.30 5.26
C GLU A 230 19.18 -10.07 5.27
N ALA A 231 19.14 -11.34 4.87
CA ALA A 231 20.33 -12.18 4.82
C ALA A 231 21.38 -11.66 3.80
N ARG A 232 20.92 -11.17 2.63
CA ARG A 232 21.83 -10.56 1.64
C ARG A 232 22.47 -9.29 2.18
N ARG A 233 21.69 -8.40 2.79
CA ARG A 233 22.21 -7.15 3.38
C ARG A 233 23.20 -7.40 4.52
N ALA A 234 22.95 -8.42 5.34
CA ALA A 234 23.87 -8.80 6.42
C ALA A 234 25.20 -9.41 5.89
N ALA A 235 25.20 -9.95 4.67
CA ALA A 235 26.39 -10.50 4.03
C ALA A 235 27.20 -9.46 3.24
N GLU A 236 26.65 -8.27 2.98
CA GLU A 236 27.38 -7.18 2.35
C GLU A 236 28.38 -6.57 3.34
N PRO A 237 29.69 -6.46 2.99
CA PRO A 237 30.67 -5.81 3.85
C PRO A 237 30.29 -4.34 4.05
N GLU A 238 30.40 -3.83 5.28
CA GLU A 238 30.23 -2.40 5.54
C GLU A 238 31.13 -1.60 4.58
N PRO A 239 30.58 -0.53 3.95
CA PRO A 239 31.41 0.33 3.10
C PRO A 239 32.59 0.83 3.97
N SER A 240 33.81 0.41 3.59
CA SER A 240 35.02 0.81 4.29
C SER A 240 35.02 2.34 4.35
N GLY A 241 34.91 2.88 5.57
CA GLY A 241 34.88 4.31 5.81
C GLY A 241 36.03 4.96 5.09
N ALA A 242 35.72 5.80 4.10
CA ALA A 242 36.70 6.71 3.52
C ALA A 242 37.06 7.71 4.62
N SER A 243 38.18 7.44 5.29
CA SER A 243 38.89 8.42 6.09
C SER A 243 39.34 9.53 5.17
N ALA A 244 38.80 10.70 5.32
CA ALA A 244 39.39 11.93 4.81
C ALA A 244 39.50 12.94 5.96
#